data_9b093e1c9a1bba7f74df97a9e948ae03
#
_entry.id   9b093e1c9a1bba7f74df97a9e948ae03
#
_cell.length_a   1.000
_cell.length_b   1.000
_cell.length_c   1.000
_cell.angle_alpha   90.00
_cell.angle_beta   90.00
_cell.angle_gamma   90.00
#
_symmetry.space_group_name_H-M   'P 1'
#
loop_
_entity.id
_entity.type
_entity.pdbx_description
1 polymer ?
#
loop_
_entity_poly.entity_id
_entity_poly.type
_entity_poly.pdbx_seq_one_letter_code
_entity_poly.pdbx_strand_id
1 'polypeptide(L)'
;MTARQSYHLTFARFSPSLSVRSFSASEAVNTAYRVEITATSTDSSLPLSSYLNQRAAFEIRPQEGLLSEVVGVFGSASDDPPAKQWQGIITSCEKLSVSKDETVYRFVLEPRFAALKHFQSSRLFQNQTVPDIVAAVFKHHGFSGVDYRFQKSRSYTVREYVTQYLESDFDFVNRLCEEEGIWYAFEQHEQHGDVVVFGDSPEHYFRDPSLPVSYRPHAGLESVGTEALFNLSIRHNPVVEGIRSADYNYRTADTDLFAETDNKQSEESADNTVLLGKQQHWGLHPKTPNEAEVQTTLLNEAVLCRQTVANGSGNVVSMAPMKVFQTDVSFPEASDGWLVLSMEHSGSRDTAYSHTFTAIPAQLAFRPERTTPRPHIAGTLPARVTAAENCTYAYIDDMGRYRVKLPFDLDEWSPSGESRPVRLAKPYAGPEYGIHFPLHEGTEVMLSFVQGNPDRPYISGVMHDSAHTDHIPADWNTRNVIRTWANNKLRMEDIKRLTG
;
A
#
# COMPACT_ATOMS: atom_id res chain seq x y z
N MET A 1 -7.66 -15.47 41.77
CA MET A 1 -8.37 -15.99 40.59
C MET A 1 -8.12 -14.97 39.49
N THR A 2 -7.40 -15.34 38.45
CA THR A 2 -7.20 -14.47 37.27
C THR A 2 -8.55 -14.29 36.57
N ALA A 3 -8.97 -13.04 36.33
CA ALA A 3 -10.12 -12.79 35.50
C ALA A 3 -9.86 -13.43 34.12
N ARG A 4 -10.58 -14.50 33.81
CA ARG A 4 -10.49 -15.14 32.49
C ARG A 4 -11.33 -14.34 31.54
N GLN A 5 -10.74 -13.92 30.44
CA GLN A 5 -11.47 -13.29 29.34
C GLN A 5 -12.22 -14.36 28.54
N SER A 6 -13.35 -14.01 27.98
CA SER A 6 -14.11 -14.87 27.07
C SER A 6 -13.87 -14.45 25.63
N TYR A 7 -13.82 -15.43 24.73
CA TYR A 7 -13.55 -15.26 23.30
C TYR A 7 -14.73 -15.71 22.49
N HIS A 8 -15.26 -14.86 21.62
CA HIS A 8 -16.45 -15.14 20.83
C HIS A 8 -16.16 -14.92 19.35
N LEU A 9 -16.61 -15.90 18.53
CA LEU A 9 -16.60 -15.80 17.07
C LEU A 9 -18.04 -15.84 16.58
N THR A 10 -18.47 -14.79 15.91
CA THR A 10 -19.83 -14.63 15.37
C THR A 10 -19.78 -14.45 13.86
N PHE A 11 -20.81 -14.92 13.16
CA PHE A 11 -20.96 -14.80 11.71
C PHE A 11 -22.26 -14.08 11.38
N ALA A 12 -22.26 -13.26 10.34
CA ALA A 12 -23.43 -12.48 9.97
C ALA A 12 -24.63 -13.34 9.50
N ARG A 13 -24.37 -14.51 8.93
CA ARG A 13 -25.42 -15.38 8.32
C ARG A 13 -25.62 -16.72 9.00
N PHE A 14 -24.72 -17.14 9.85
CA PHE A 14 -24.73 -18.46 10.49
C PHE A 14 -24.55 -18.30 12.00
N SER A 15 -25.16 -19.22 12.75
CA SER A 15 -24.98 -19.28 14.19
C SER A 15 -24.51 -20.67 14.59
N PRO A 16 -23.34 -21.14 14.15
CA PRO A 16 -22.83 -22.44 14.53
C PRO A 16 -22.52 -22.48 16.03
N SER A 17 -22.74 -23.64 16.66
CA SER A 17 -22.31 -23.87 18.03
C SER A 17 -20.80 -24.06 18.05
N LEU A 18 -20.06 -22.93 18.18
CA LEU A 18 -18.60 -22.89 18.27
C LEU A 18 -18.17 -22.41 19.64
N SER A 19 -17.15 -23.04 20.18
CA SER A 19 -16.47 -22.58 21.38
C SER A 19 -15.01 -22.31 21.05
N VAL A 20 -14.56 -21.07 21.18
CA VAL A 20 -13.18 -20.69 20.88
C VAL A 20 -12.23 -21.38 21.87
N ARG A 21 -11.25 -22.10 21.34
CA ARG A 21 -10.20 -22.78 22.11
C ARG A 21 -8.98 -21.86 22.31
N SER A 22 -8.53 -21.25 21.23
CA SER A 22 -7.37 -20.34 21.23
C SER A 22 -7.45 -19.41 20.04
N PHE A 23 -6.73 -18.30 20.11
CA PHE A 23 -6.51 -17.41 18.96
C PHE A 23 -5.11 -16.83 18.99
N SER A 24 -4.65 -16.39 17.82
CA SER A 24 -3.52 -15.49 17.62
C SER A 24 -3.94 -14.42 16.63
N ALA A 25 -3.49 -13.18 16.84
CA ALA A 25 -3.79 -12.09 15.93
C ALA A 25 -2.57 -11.22 15.73
N SER A 26 -2.35 -10.78 14.49
CA SER A 26 -1.32 -9.81 14.11
C SER A 26 -1.97 -8.57 13.53
N GLU A 27 -1.52 -7.41 13.99
CA GLU A 27 -1.95 -6.10 13.52
C GLU A 27 -0.72 -5.22 13.30
N ALA A 28 -0.65 -4.51 12.17
CA ALA A 28 0.41 -3.51 11.96
C ALA A 28 -0.10 -2.37 11.06
N VAL A 29 0.54 -1.22 11.19
CA VAL A 29 0.32 -0.09 10.28
C VAL A 29 0.68 -0.49 8.85
N ASN A 30 -0.09 -0.05 7.88
CA ASN A 30 0.06 -0.39 6.46
C ASN A 30 0.02 -1.90 6.15
N THR A 31 -0.66 -2.66 7.02
CA THR A 31 -0.81 -4.11 6.86
C THR A 31 -2.24 -4.51 7.23
N ALA A 32 -2.84 -5.41 6.45
CA ALA A 32 -4.12 -6.00 6.82
C ALA A 32 -3.92 -6.90 8.04
N TYR A 33 -4.70 -6.69 9.10
CA TYR A 33 -4.66 -7.57 10.27
C TYR A 33 -5.10 -9.00 9.93
N ARG A 34 -4.64 -9.95 10.70
CA ARG A 34 -4.96 -11.36 10.55
C ARG A 34 -5.23 -11.97 11.91
N VAL A 35 -6.40 -12.57 12.07
CA VAL A 35 -6.80 -13.28 13.29
C VAL A 35 -7.02 -14.75 12.96
N GLU A 36 -6.21 -15.62 13.53
CA GLU A 36 -6.35 -17.08 13.45
C GLU A 36 -7.08 -17.59 14.69
N ILE A 37 -8.23 -18.20 14.49
CA ILE A 37 -9.13 -18.64 15.56
C ILE A 37 -9.28 -20.14 15.48
N THR A 38 -8.88 -20.84 16.54
CA THR A 38 -9.15 -22.26 16.70
C THR A 38 -10.37 -22.44 17.59
N ALA A 39 -11.40 -23.08 17.07
CA ALA A 39 -12.66 -23.32 17.77
C ALA A 39 -13.03 -24.81 17.72
N THR A 40 -13.81 -25.24 18.71
CA THR A 40 -14.36 -26.60 18.77
C THR A 40 -15.87 -26.57 18.58
N SER A 41 -16.41 -27.63 17.97
CA SER A 41 -17.84 -27.87 17.80
C SER A 41 -18.16 -29.34 17.96
N THR A 42 -19.33 -29.65 18.44
CA THR A 42 -19.89 -31.00 18.42
C THR A 42 -20.37 -31.42 17.03
N ASP A 43 -20.57 -30.44 16.12
CA ASP A 43 -20.93 -30.69 14.72
C ASP A 43 -19.69 -30.92 13.88
N SER A 44 -19.48 -32.13 13.38
CA SER A 44 -18.38 -32.50 12.49
C SER A 44 -18.65 -32.20 11.00
N SER A 45 -19.85 -31.71 10.66
CA SER A 45 -20.33 -31.52 9.29
C SER A 45 -20.47 -30.08 8.85
N LEU A 46 -19.84 -29.13 9.57
CA LEU A 46 -19.90 -27.70 9.20
C LEU A 46 -19.51 -27.50 7.75
N PRO A 47 -20.33 -26.79 6.95
CA PRO A 47 -20.07 -26.54 5.52
C PRO A 47 -19.01 -25.45 5.33
N LEU A 48 -17.73 -25.82 5.38
CA LEU A 48 -16.60 -24.86 5.42
C LEU A 48 -16.62 -23.85 4.27
N SER A 49 -16.94 -24.29 3.04
CA SER A 49 -17.01 -23.39 1.88
C SER A 49 -18.05 -22.28 2.04
N SER A 50 -19.11 -22.49 2.84
CA SER A 50 -20.13 -21.48 3.06
C SER A 50 -19.69 -20.36 4.01
N TYR A 51 -18.63 -20.56 4.78
CA TYR A 51 -18.06 -19.53 5.66
C TYR A 51 -17.08 -18.62 4.94
N LEU A 52 -16.50 -19.04 3.81
CA LEU A 52 -15.57 -18.23 3.03
C LEU A 52 -16.25 -16.95 2.55
N ASN A 53 -15.54 -15.84 2.65
CA ASN A 53 -16.00 -14.49 2.31
C ASN A 53 -17.26 -14.03 3.07
N GLN A 54 -17.61 -14.70 4.20
CA GLN A 54 -18.67 -14.22 5.07
C GLN A 54 -18.14 -13.20 6.07
N ARG A 55 -18.96 -12.17 6.34
CA ARG A 55 -18.67 -11.24 7.44
C ARG A 55 -18.72 -11.98 8.77
N ALA A 56 -17.72 -11.74 9.58
CA ALA A 56 -17.58 -12.30 10.92
C ALA A 56 -16.98 -11.25 11.86
N ALA A 57 -17.20 -11.46 13.15
CA ALA A 57 -16.57 -10.69 14.22
C ALA A 57 -15.94 -11.63 15.24
N PHE A 58 -14.71 -11.30 15.65
CA PHE A 58 -14.03 -11.95 16.76
C PHE A 58 -13.89 -10.95 17.90
N GLU A 59 -14.34 -11.34 19.10
CA GLU A 59 -14.46 -10.47 20.26
C GLU A 59 -13.70 -11.04 21.46
N ILE A 60 -13.04 -10.13 22.18
CA ILE A 60 -12.51 -10.36 23.52
C ILE A 60 -13.42 -9.62 24.48
N ARG A 61 -14.08 -10.35 25.39
CA ARG A 61 -14.93 -9.78 26.44
C ARG A 61 -14.31 -10.00 27.81
N PRO A 62 -14.43 -9.05 28.75
CA PRO A 62 -14.10 -9.29 30.13
C PRO A 62 -14.94 -10.45 30.63
N GLN A 63 -14.38 -11.35 31.43
CA GLN A 63 -15.20 -12.34 32.11
C GLN A 63 -15.90 -11.66 33.28
N GLU A 64 -17.22 -11.75 33.33
CA GLU A 64 -18.02 -11.28 34.45
C GLU A 64 -17.53 -11.96 35.74
N GLY A 65 -17.15 -11.19 36.74
CA GLY A 65 -16.77 -11.71 38.03
C GLY A 65 -18.00 -12.32 38.76
N LEU A 66 -17.80 -13.28 39.63
CA LEU A 66 -18.85 -13.94 40.48
C LEU A 66 -19.79 -12.95 41.20
N LEU A 67 -19.46 -11.66 41.25
CA LEU A 67 -20.31 -10.62 41.85
C LEU A 67 -21.43 -10.15 40.90
N SER A 68 -21.33 -10.36 39.60
CA SER A 68 -22.42 -10.04 38.64
C SER A 68 -23.56 -11.07 38.69
N GLU A 69 -23.29 -12.32 39.05
CA GLU A 69 -24.35 -13.33 39.28
C GLU A 69 -25.30 -12.96 40.43
N VAL A 70 -24.79 -12.17 41.43
CA VAL A 70 -25.62 -11.75 42.56
C VAL A 70 -26.44 -10.51 42.22
N VAL A 71 -25.98 -9.67 41.28
CA VAL A 71 -26.70 -8.47 40.81
C VAL A 71 -27.61 -8.78 39.63
N GLY A 72 -27.35 -9.89 38.89
CA GLY A 72 -28.08 -10.33 37.69
C GLY A 72 -29.51 -10.81 37.92
N VAL A 73 -30.06 -10.77 39.15
CA VAL A 73 -31.49 -11.05 39.43
C VAL A 73 -32.39 -9.91 38.92
N PHE A 74 -31.87 -8.72 38.58
CA PHE A 74 -32.65 -7.57 38.13
C PHE A 74 -32.07 -6.81 36.88
N GLY A 75 -31.17 -7.41 36.12
CA GLY A 75 -30.63 -6.78 34.91
C GLY A 75 -30.48 -7.75 33.75
N SER A 76 -30.99 -7.37 32.59
CA SER A 76 -30.73 -8.02 31.29
C SER A 76 -29.21 -8.19 31.08
N ALA A 77 -28.82 -9.24 30.34
CA ALA A 77 -27.45 -9.48 29.90
C ALA A 77 -26.77 -8.15 29.52
N SER A 78 -25.61 -7.88 30.10
CA SER A 78 -24.93 -6.60 29.92
C SER A 78 -24.65 -6.36 28.44
N ASP A 79 -25.26 -5.31 27.88
CA ASP A 79 -24.96 -4.74 26.55
C ASP A 79 -23.62 -3.98 26.56
N ASP A 80 -22.70 -4.32 27.47
CA ASP A 80 -21.40 -3.69 27.52
C ASP A 80 -20.61 -4.02 26.21
N PRO A 81 -20.06 -3.02 25.55
CA PRO A 81 -19.29 -3.25 24.34
C PRO A 81 -18.10 -4.18 24.61
N PRO A 82 -17.67 -4.98 23.64
CA PRO A 82 -16.51 -5.84 23.80
C PRO A 82 -15.25 -5.00 24.09
N ALA A 83 -14.36 -5.51 24.95
CA ALA A 83 -13.10 -4.82 25.26
C ALA A 83 -12.21 -4.65 24.02
N LYS A 84 -12.24 -5.64 23.09
CA LYS A 84 -11.62 -5.57 21.75
C LYS A 84 -12.42 -6.42 20.77
N GLN A 85 -12.52 -5.92 19.55
CA GLN A 85 -13.21 -6.59 18.46
C GLN A 85 -12.41 -6.46 17.17
N TRP A 86 -12.40 -7.52 16.36
CA TRP A 86 -11.99 -7.50 14.97
C TRP A 86 -13.18 -7.93 14.12
N GLN A 87 -13.55 -7.10 13.16
CA GLN A 87 -14.61 -7.39 12.20
C GLN A 87 -14.00 -7.49 10.81
N GLY A 88 -14.51 -8.39 9.98
CA GLY A 88 -13.98 -8.56 8.63
C GLY A 88 -14.66 -9.72 7.92
N ILE A 89 -13.89 -10.41 7.10
CA ILE A 89 -14.32 -11.58 6.34
C ILE A 89 -13.48 -12.81 6.69
N ILE A 90 -14.08 -13.97 6.58
CA ILE A 90 -13.35 -15.25 6.70
C ILE A 90 -12.64 -15.52 5.38
N THR A 91 -11.31 -15.49 5.40
CA THR A 91 -10.47 -15.74 4.22
C THR A 91 -10.01 -17.20 4.12
N SER A 92 -10.01 -17.93 5.23
CA SER A 92 -9.69 -19.36 5.25
C SER A 92 -10.45 -20.07 6.36
N CYS A 93 -10.85 -21.30 6.10
CA CYS A 93 -11.41 -22.20 7.10
C CYS A 93 -10.93 -23.64 6.88
N GLU A 94 -10.58 -24.30 7.96
CA GLU A 94 -9.98 -25.62 7.96
C GLU A 94 -10.58 -26.49 9.06
N LYS A 95 -10.73 -27.79 8.79
CA LYS A 95 -11.04 -28.80 9.80
C LYS A 95 -9.74 -29.49 10.20
N LEU A 96 -9.26 -29.21 11.42
CA LEU A 96 -7.97 -29.70 11.91
C LEU A 96 -8.02 -31.16 12.39
N SER A 97 -9.07 -31.50 13.14
CA SER A 97 -9.22 -32.84 13.67
C SER A 97 -10.69 -33.16 13.97
N VAL A 98 -11.00 -34.43 13.95
CA VAL A 98 -12.33 -34.98 14.31
C VAL A 98 -12.12 -36.03 15.38
N SER A 99 -12.79 -35.88 16.51
CA SER A 99 -12.87 -36.88 17.55
C SER A 99 -14.31 -37.35 17.71
N LYS A 100 -14.54 -38.28 18.61
CA LYS A 100 -15.90 -38.76 18.91
C LYS A 100 -16.76 -37.67 19.56
N ASP A 101 -16.17 -36.81 20.35
CA ASP A 101 -16.85 -35.85 21.21
C ASP A 101 -16.86 -34.42 20.63
N GLU A 102 -15.80 -34.06 19.88
CA GLU A 102 -15.67 -32.74 19.29
C GLU A 102 -14.83 -32.73 18.00
N THR A 103 -15.08 -31.74 17.17
CA THR A 103 -14.30 -31.43 15.97
C THR A 103 -13.62 -30.06 16.14
N VAL A 104 -12.35 -29.98 15.78
CA VAL A 104 -11.56 -28.75 15.86
C VAL A 104 -11.51 -28.10 14.50
N TYR A 105 -11.87 -26.84 14.46
CA TYR A 105 -11.85 -25.98 13.28
C TYR A 105 -10.88 -24.81 13.46
N ARG A 106 -10.29 -24.37 12.37
CA ARG A 106 -9.53 -23.11 12.30
C ARG A 106 -10.24 -22.19 11.33
N PHE A 107 -10.41 -20.92 11.74
CA PHE A 107 -10.90 -19.83 10.90
C PHE A 107 -9.86 -18.72 10.87
N VAL A 108 -9.70 -18.09 9.71
CA VAL A 108 -8.87 -16.92 9.54
C VAL A 108 -9.79 -15.75 9.20
N LEU A 109 -9.75 -14.72 10.05
CA LEU A 109 -10.47 -13.47 9.89
C LEU A 109 -9.48 -12.38 9.46
N GLU A 110 -9.76 -11.70 8.38
CA GLU A 110 -9.01 -10.56 7.87
C GLU A 110 -9.95 -9.42 7.51
N PRO A 111 -9.47 -8.15 7.45
CA PRO A 111 -10.31 -7.04 7.01
C PRO A 111 -10.73 -7.25 5.55
N ARG A 112 -11.87 -6.68 5.18
CA ARG A 112 -12.35 -6.74 3.79
C ARG A 112 -11.31 -6.23 2.79
N PHE A 113 -10.49 -5.25 3.19
CA PHE A 113 -9.39 -4.73 2.38
C PHE A 113 -8.38 -5.82 1.98
N ALA A 114 -8.15 -6.85 2.81
CA ALA A 114 -7.25 -7.95 2.50
C ALA A 114 -7.69 -8.76 1.25
N ALA A 115 -8.98 -8.76 0.91
CA ALA A 115 -9.47 -9.44 -0.29
C ALA A 115 -8.84 -8.89 -1.58
N LEU A 116 -8.39 -7.62 -1.58
CA LEU A 116 -7.75 -6.98 -2.72
C LEU A 116 -6.42 -7.66 -3.13
N LYS A 117 -5.83 -8.47 -2.26
CA LYS A 117 -4.65 -9.30 -2.56
C LYS A 117 -4.91 -10.32 -3.69
N HIS A 118 -6.18 -10.70 -3.88
CA HIS A 118 -6.59 -11.70 -4.87
C HIS A 118 -6.99 -11.10 -6.23
N PHE A 119 -7.03 -9.76 -6.35
CA PHE A 119 -7.39 -9.06 -7.58
C PHE A 119 -6.14 -8.47 -8.20
N GLN A 120 -5.63 -9.15 -9.23
CA GLN A 120 -4.51 -8.65 -10.02
C GLN A 120 -5.03 -7.90 -11.24
N SER A 121 -4.57 -6.68 -11.45
CA SER A 121 -5.04 -5.81 -12.51
C SER A 121 -3.89 -5.13 -13.25
N SER A 122 -4.21 -4.65 -14.47
CA SER A 122 -3.37 -3.73 -15.22
C SER A 122 -4.27 -2.61 -15.74
N ARG A 123 -4.12 -1.41 -15.18
CA ARG A 123 -4.99 -0.25 -15.46
C ARG A 123 -4.17 1.04 -15.47
N LEU A 124 -4.73 2.07 -16.09
CA LEU A 124 -4.15 3.40 -16.14
C LEU A 124 -4.99 4.40 -15.34
N PHE A 125 -4.31 5.25 -14.59
CA PHE A 125 -4.92 6.36 -13.88
C PHE A 125 -4.26 7.65 -14.38
N GLN A 126 -5.06 8.63 -14.77
CA GLN A 126 -4.56 9.89 -15.33
C GLN A 126 -5.14 11.08 -14.58
N ASN A 127 -4.29 12.09 -14.34
CA ASN A 127 -4.66 13.37 -13.73
C ASN A 127 -5.41 13.23 -12.40
N GLN A 128 -4.91 12.34 -11.52
CA GLN A 128 -5.50 12.06 -10.21
C GLN A 128 -4.45 12.17 -9.12
N THR A 129 -4.88 12.53 -7.92
CA THR A 129 -4.05 12.42 -6.72
C THR A 129 -4.03 10.98 -6.21
N VAL A 130 -3.03 10.62 -5.39
CA VAL A 130 -3.00 9.26 -4.80
C VAL A 130 -4.25 8.95 -3.97
N PRO A 131 -4.78 9.83 -3.12
CA PRO A 131 -6.05 9.57 -2.45
C PRO A 131 -7.23 9.32 -3.42
N ASP A 132 -7.29 10.01 -4.57
CA ASP A 132 -8.35 9.81 -5.57
C ASP A 132 -8.20 8.44 -6.26
N ILE A 133 -6.97 8.03 -6.58
CA ILE A 133 -6.68 6.71 -7.15
C ILE A 133 -7.08 5.60 -6.17
N VAL A 134 -6.69 5.71 -4.90
CA VAL A 134 -7.07 4.74 -3.87
C VAL A 134 -8.59 4.67 -3.72
N ALA A 135 -9.27 5.81 -3.70
CA ALA A 135 -10.73 5.87 -3.65
C ALA A 135 -11.38 5.22 -4.88
N ALA A 136 -10.80 5.38 -6.09
CA ALA A 136 -11.28 4.74 -7.31
C ALA A 136 -11.11 3.20 -7.25
N VAL A 137 -9.98 2.70 -6.75
CA VAL A 137 -9.77 1.27 -6.51
C VAL A 137 -10.79 0.72 -5.52
N PHE A 138 -10.98 1.40 -4.39
CA PHE A 138 -11.96 1.00 -3.38
C PHE A 138 -13.39 0.97 -3.92
N LYS A 139 -13.76 2.00 -4.67
CA LYS A 139 -15.09 2.06 -5.32
C LYS A 139 -15.30 0.90 -6.29
N HIS A 140 -14.28 0.52 -7.06
CA HIS A 140 -14.34 -0.64 -7.96
C HIS A 140 -14.68 -1.93 -7.21
N HIS A 141 -14.19 -2.10 -5.98
CA HIS A 141 -14.49 -3.23 -5.10
C HIS A 141 -15.74 -3.02 -4.22
N GLY A 142 -16.55 -2.01 -4.50
CA GLY A 142 -17.79 -1.74 -3.79
C GLY A 142 -17.59 -1.25 -2.35
N PHE A 143 -16.45 -0.65 -2.03
CA PHE A 143 -16.29 0.14 -0.80
C PHE A 143 -17.00 1.47 -0.95
N SER A 144 -17.66 1.89 0.10
CA SER A 144 -18.37 3.17 0.18
C SER A 144 -17.61 4.14 1.11
N GLY A 145 -18.06 5.39 1.18
CA GLY A 145 -17.42 6.39 2.04
C GLY A 145 -17.52 6.13 3.55
N VAL A 146 -18.26 5.08 3.97
CA VAL A 146 -18.29 4.62 5.37
C VAL A 146 -17.24 3.55 5.65
N ASP A 147 -16.72 2.87 4.62
CA ASP A 147 -15.76 1.78 4.75
C ASP A 147 -14.30 2.29 4.83
N TYR A 148 -14.08 3.57 4.46
CA TYR A 148 -12.74 4.19 4.55
C TYR A 148 -12.83 5.71 4.69
N ARG A 149 -11.79 6.33 5.24
CA ARG A 149 -11.65 7.80 5.30
C ARG A 149 -10.21 8.24 5.18
N PHE A 150 -10.01 9.42 4.55
CA PHE A 150 -8.72 10.10 4.49
C PHE A 150 -8.67 11.28 5.44
N GLN A 151 -7.72 11.29 6.34
CA GLN A 151 -7.34 12.43 7.17
C GLN A 151 -6.10 13.06 6.53
N LYS A 152 -6.25 14.26 5.97
CA LYS A 152 -5.21 14.93 5.17
C LYS A 152 -4.80 16.24 5.82
N SER A 153 -3.51 16.41 6.11
CA SER A 153 -2.92 17.67 6.58
C SER A 153 -2.32 18.50 5.46
N ARG A 154 -2.11 17.90 4.28
CA ARG A 154 -1.50 18.55 3.11
C ARG A 154 -2.31 18.31 1.83
N SER A 155 -2.05 19.12 0.81
CA SER A 155 -2.49 18.86 -0.55
C SER A 155 -1.57 17.84 -1.24
N TYR A 156 -2.14 16.97 -2.06
CA TYR A 156 -1.40 15.97 -2.84
C TYR A 156 -1.25 16.42 -4.28
N THR A 157 -0.06 16.21 -4.83
CA THR A 157 0.21 16.53 -6.23
C THR A 157 -0.60 15.63 -7.15
N VAL A 158 -1.22 16.24 -8.16
CA VAL A 158 -1.91 15.51 -9.22
C VAL A 158 -0.89 14.78 -10.08
N ARG A 159 -0.97 13.45 -10.09
CA ARG A 159 -0.15 12.60 -10.93
C ARG A 159 -0.75 12.53 -12.33
N GLU A 160 0.04 12.90 -13.32
CA GLU A 160 -0.39 12.93 -14.72
C GLU A 160 -0.70 11.52 -15.26
N TYR A 161 0.05 10.51 -14.79
CA TYR A 161 -0.04 9.15 -15.27
C TYR A 161 0.50 8.18 -14.22
N VAL A 162 -0.29 7.21 -13.85
CA VAL A 162 0.06 6.13 -12.92
C VAL A 162 -0.42 4.82 -13.53
N THR A 163 0.48 3.87 -13.64
CA THR A 163 0.19 2.55 -14.18
C THR A 163 0.18 1.52 -13.08
N GLN A 164 -0.93 0.85 -12.93
CA GLN A 164 -0.98 -0.45 -12.27
C GLN A 164 -0.58 -1.50 -13.31
N TYR A 165 0.42 -2.32 -13.04
CA TYR A 165 0.89 -3.32 -14.01
C TYR A 165 1.20 -4.65 -13.34
N LEU A 166 0.37 -5.67 -13.60
CA LEU A 166 0.51 -7.04 -13.09
C LEU A 166 0.74 -7.13 -11.57
N GLU A 167 0.20 -6.18 -10.81
CA GLU A 167 0.23 -6.15 -9.36
C GLU A 167 -1.17 -6.32 -8.78
N SER A 168 -1.27 -6.79 -7.53
CA SER A 168 -2.55 -6.86 -6.84
C SER A 168 -3.07 -5.46 -6.54
N ASP A 169 -4.40 -5.30 -6.45
CA ASP A 169 -5.00 -4.01 -6.06
C ASP A 169 -4.55 -3.61 -4.64
N PHE A 170 -4.26 -4.59 -3.78
CA PHE A 170 -3.71 -4.37 -2.45
C PHE A 170 -2.29 -3.80 -2.51
N ASP A 171 -1.37 -4.42 -3.28
CA ASP A 171 0.00 -3.95 -3.41
C ASP A 171 0.07 -2.60 -4.12
N PHE A 172 -0.80 -2.38 -5.11
CA PHE A 172 -0.93 -1.09 -5.78
C PHE A 172 -1.27 0.04 -4.80
N VAL A 173 -2.29 -0.16 -3.94
CA VAL A 173 -2.66 0.81 -2.90
C VAL A 173 -1.52 1.03 -1.92
N ASN A 174 -0.88 -0.05 -1.43
CA ASN A 174 0.25 0.03 -0.50
C ASN A 174 1.40 0.84 -1.10
N ARG A 175 1.82 0.51 -2.30
CA ARG A 175 2.91 1.19 -3.00
C ARG A 175 2.66 2.69 -3.13
N LEU A 176 1.44 3.07 -3.53
CA LEU A 176 1.08 4.48 -3.66
C LEU A 176 1.06 5.22 -2.30
N CYS A 177 0.56 4.57 -1.26
CA CYS A 177 0.58 5.11 0.09
C CYS A 177 2.02 5.28 0.62
N GLU A 178 2.88 4.29 0.42
CA GLU A 178 4.30 4.34 0.78
C GLU A 178 5.04 5.46 0.04
N GLU A 179 4.76 5.66 -1.26
CA GLU A 179 5.36 6.73 -2.05
C GLU A 179 5.01 8.13 -1.55
N GLU A 180 3.77 8.32 -1.07
CA GLU A 180 3.27 9.59 -0.53
C GLU A 180 3.45 9.72 0.99
N GLY A 181 4.01 8.72 1.66
CA GLY A 181 4.14 8.72 3.12
C GLY A 181 2.81 8.70 3.86
N ILE A 182 1.78 8.11 3.25
CA ILE A 182 0.47 7.91 3.84
C ILE A 182 0.48 6.60 4.63
N TRP A 183 0.12 6.66 5.90
CA TRP A 183 -0.12 5.47 6.69
C TRP A 183 -1.60 5.10 6.67
N TYR A 184 -1.92 3.84 6.91
CA TYR A 184 -3.28 3.42 7.22
C TYR A 184 -3.32 2.41 8.37
N ALA A 185 -4.45 2.42 9.07
CA ALA A 185 -4.80 1.45 10.10
C ALA A 185 -6.31 1.19 10.08
N PHE A 186 -6.75 0.24 10.88
CA PHE A 186 -8.15 -0.16 10.93
C PHE A 186 -8.80 0.30 12.22
N GLU A 187 -9.95 0.96 12.10
CA GLU A 187 -10.86 1.19 13.20
C GLU A 187 -12.03 0.22 13.12
N GLN A 188 -12.47 -0.26 14.26
CA GLN A 188 -13.66 -1.08 14.35
C GLN A 188 -14.87 -0.20 14.65
N HIS A 189 -15.88 -0.27 13.81
CA HIS A 189 -17.11 0.51 13.97
C HIS A 189 -18.31 -0.43 14.12
N GLU A 190 -19.16 -0.22 15.13
CA GLU A 190 -20.28 -1.11 15.47
C GLU A 190 -21.21 -1.40 14.28
N GLN A 191 -21.50 -0.37 13.46
CA GLN A 191 -22.44 -0.48 12.34
C GLN A 191 -21.77 -0.79 11.00
N HIS A 192 -20.53 -0.36 10.80
CA HIS A 192 -19.85 -0.42 9.49
C HIS A 192 -18.80 -1.51 9.42
N GLY A 193 -18.40 -2.09 10.55
CA GLY A 193 -17.36 -3.11 10.62
C GLY A 193 -15.96 -2.50 10.64
N ASP A 194 -15.05 -3.05 9.85
CA ASP A 194 -13.69 -2.57 9.70
C ASP A 194 -13.63 -1.35 8.77
N VAL A 195 -13.21 -0.21 9.30
CA VAL A 195 -13.02 1.04 8.57
C VAL A 195 -11.53 1.31 8.36
N VAL A 196 -11.10 1.48 7.12
CA VAL A 196 -9.71 1.83 6.79
C VAL A 196 -9.50 3.32 6.97
N VAL A 197 -8.63 3.72 7.89
CA VAL A 197 -8.29 5.12 8.15
C VAL A 197 -6.92 5.42 7.59
N PHE A 198 -6.85 6.36 6.66
CA PHE A 198 -5.61 6.87 6.08
C PHE A 198 -5.24 8.20 6.73
N GLY A 199 -3.96 8.39 7.03
CA GLY A 199 -3.47 9.65 7.58
C GLY A 199 -2.05 9.98 7.13
N ASP A 200 -1.65 11.24 7.32
CA ASP A 200 -0.36 11.76 6.84
C ASP A 200 0.34 12.68 7.86
N SER A 201 -0.17 12.76 9.09
CA SER A 201 0.35 13.67 10.12
C SER A 201 0.21 13.05 11.52
N PRO A 202 1.06 13.43 12.49
CA PRO A 202 0.89 13.10 13.91
C PRO A 202 -0.43 13.56 14.52
N GLU A 203 -1.07 14.58 13.96
CA GLU A 203 -2.39 15.07 14.37
C GLU A 203 -3.50 14.04 14.14
N HIS A 204 -3.28 13.12 13.21
CA HIS A 204 -4.24 12.08 12.85
C HIS A 204 -4.08 10.78 13.65
N TYR A 205 -3.13 10.70 14.58
CA TYR A 205 -2.98 9.53 15.45
C TYR A 205 -4.19 9.37 16.38
N PHE A 206 -4.53 8.12 16.68
CA PHE A 206 -5.68 7.83 17.51
C PHE A 206 -5.37 8.17 19.00
N ARG A 207 -5.74 9.37 19.41
CA ARG A 207 -5.54 9.89 20.77
C ARG A 207 -6.81 9.93 21.61
N ASP A 208 -7.97 9.77 21.00
CA ASP A 208 -9.27 9.78 21.63
C ASP A 208 -9.96 8.40 21.50
N PRO A 209 -10.42 7.79 22.60
CA PRO A 209 -10.14 8.21 23.97
C PRO A 209 -8.67 8.05 24.35
N SER A 210 -8.17 8.89 25.26
CA SER A 210 -6.81 8.78 25.79
C SER A 210 -6.61 7.40 26.44
N LEU A 211 -5.41 6.83 26.25
CA LEU A 211 -5.08 5.50 26.75
C LEU A 211 -3.95 5.60 27.81
N PRO A 212 -4.29 5.85 29.09
CA PRO A 212 -3.34 5.70 30.17
C PRO A 212 -3.10 4.22 30.46
N VAL A 213 -1.84 3.81 30.51
CA VAL A 213 -1.43 2.42 30.72
C VAL A 213 -0.51 2.32 31.92
N SER A 214 -0.81 1.41 32.84
CA SER A 214 0.05 1.12 33.96
C SER A 214 1.27 0.30 33.51
N TYR A 215 2.47 0.71 33.94
CA TYR A 215 3.69 -0.07 33.76
C TYR A 215 4.04 -0.84 35.02
N ARG A 216 3.98 -2.17 34.97
CA ARG A 216 4.18 -3.09 36.09
C ARG A 216 5.13 -4.20 35.70
N PRO A 217 6.45 -3.97 35.78
CA PRO A 217 7.44 -5.02 35.55
C PRO A 217 7.18 -6.21 36.47
N HIS A 218 7.37 -7.43 35.96
CA HIS A 218 7.19 -8.66 36.76
C HIS A 218 8.13 -8.67 37.98
N ALA A 219 7.63 -8.28 39.11
CA ALA A 219 8.34 -8.27 40.41
C ALA A 219 7.57 -9.02 41.50
N GLY A 220 6.79 -10.07 41.15
CA GLY A 220 6.06 -10.89 42.12
C GLY A 220 4.53 -10.94 41.93
N LEU A 221 3.82 -11.33 42.99
CA LEU A 221 2.39 -11.67 43.02
C LEU A 221 1.39 -10.51 42.75
N GLU A 222 1.85 -9.29 42.49
CA GLU A 222 1.01 -8.09 42.53
C GLU A 222 0.29 -7.76 41.21
N SER A 223 0.54 -8.48 40.11
CA SER A 223 -0.02 -8.17 38.78
C SER A 223 -1.27 -8.98 38.41
N VAL A 224 -1.89 -9.65 39.35
CA VAL A 224 -3.06 -10.49 39.09
C VAL A 224 -4.32 -9.64 39.00
N GLY A 225 -4.87 -9.45 37.79
CA GLY A 225 -6.21 -8.91 37.55
C GLY A 225 -6.31 -7.48 37.04
N THR A 226 -5.18 -6.78 36.79
CA THR A 226 -5.18 -5.44 36.19
C THR A 226 -4.50 -5.42 34.83
N GLU A 227 -5.04 -4.65 33.89
CA GLU A 227 -4.37 -4.41 32.61
C GLU A 227 -3.12 -3.56 32.81
N ALA A 228 -1.98 -4.05 32.31
CA ALA A 228 -0.70 -3.39 32.44
C ALA A 228 0.29 -3.81 31.34
N LEU A 229 1.34 -3.01 31.16
CA LEU A 229 2.54 -3.44 30.47
C LEU A 229 3.50 -4.11 31.47
N PHE A 230 4.01 -5.25 31.11
CA PHE A 230 4.93 -6.05 31.92
C PHE A 230 6.39 -5.85 31.55
N ASN A 231 6.64 -5.45 30.31
CA ASN A 231 7.95 -5.15 29.78
C ASN A 231 7.88 -4.00 28.80
N LEU A 232 8.88 -3.13 28.84
CA LEU A 232 9.10 -2.07 27.87
C LEU A 232 10.61 -1.89 27.71
N SER A 233 11.14 -2.20 26.56
CA SER A 233 12.55 -2.00 26.21
C SER A 233 12.66 -0.93 25.13
N ILE A 234 13.57 0.01 25.29
CA ILE A 234 13.80 1.11 24.33
C ILE A 234 15.12 0.84 23.63
N ARG A 235 15.10 0.88 22.32
CA ARG A 235 16.27 0.70 21.46
C ARG A 235 16.49 1.96 20.62
N HIS A 236 17.70 2.47 20.61
CA HIS A 236 18.15 3.52 19.72
C HIS A 236 18.93 2.91 18.55
N ASN A 237 18.54 3.24 17.35
CA ASN A 237 19.22 2.83 16.13
C ASN A 237 20.01 4.01 15.56
N PRO A 238 21.18 3.76 14.93
CA PRO A 238 21.86 4.81 14.16
C PRO A 238 20.96 5.23 12.98
N VAL A 239 21.07 6.50 12.61
CA VAL A 239 20.39 7.06 11.44
C VAL A 239 21.39 7.62 10.45
N VAL A 240 20.96 7.88 9.22
CA VAL A 240 21.79 8.50 8.21
C VAL A 240 21.99 9.98 8.49
N GLU A 241 23.15 10.54 8.06
CA GLU A 241 23.43 11.98 8.15
C GLU A 241 22.45 12.82 7.34
N GLY A 242 21.84 12.24 6.31
CA GLY A 242 20.86 12.87 5.46
C GLY A 242 20.56 12.02 4.24
N ILE A 243 19.54 12.42 3.52
CA ILE A 243 19.10 11.81 2.27
C ILE A 243 19.29 12.81 1.14
N ARG A 244 19.85 12.34 0.04
CA ARG A 244 20.00 13.08 -1.22
C ARG A 244 19.14 12.43 -2.28
N SER A 245 18.43 13.21 -3.06
CA SER A 245 17.79 12.77 -4.27
C SER A 245 18.25 13.61 -5.46
N ALA A 246 18.35 12.97 -6.61
CA ALA A 246 18.60 13.64 -7.88
C ALA A 246 17.75 13.00 -8.96
N ASP A 247 17.33 13.78 -9.94
CA ASP A 247 16.55 13.25 -11.08
C ASP A 247 16.68 14.15 -12.31
N TYR A 248 16.11 13.69 -13.42
CA TYR A 248 16.06 14.37 -14.68
C TYR A 248 14.66 14.42 -15.26
N ASN A 249 14.20 15.61 -15.62
CA ASN A 249 12.95 15.81 -16.34
C ASN A 249 13.21 16.46 -17.72
N TYR A 250 12.94 15.73 -18.78
CA TYR A 250 13.17 16.21 -20.14
C TYR A 250 12.33 17.44 -20.53
N ARG A 251 11.25 17.74 -19.80
CA ARG A 251 10.40 18.91 -20.05
C ARG A 251 11.02 20.20 -19.52
N THR A 252 11.89 20.06 -18.55
CA THR A 252 12.63 21.14 -17.88
C THR A 252 14.09 20.72 -17.74
N ALA A 253 14.73 20.40 -18.89
CA ALA A 253 16.04 19.76 -18.93
C ALA A 253 17.15 20.54 -18.22
N ASP A 254 17.00 21.86 -18.16
CA ASP A 254 17.95 22.79 -17.52
C ASP A 254 17.62 23.04 -16.03
N THR A 255 16.52 22.44 -15.51
CA THR A 255 16.13 22.58 -14.10
C THR A 255 16.78 21.48 -13.28
N ASP A 256 17.57 21.86 -12.28
CA ASP A 256 18.12 20.91 -11.32
C ASP A 256 17.01 20.36 -10.41
N LEU A 257 16.88 19.04 -10.37
CA LEU A 257 15.95 18.31 -9.51
C LEU A 257 16.70 17.63 -8.37
N PHE A 258 17.64 18.31 -7.79
CA PHE A 258 18.38 17.87 -6.62
C PHE A 258 17.70 18.36 -5.34
N ALA A 259 17.59 17.48 -4.34
CA ALA A 259 17.19 17.82 -2.99
C ALA A 259 18.04 17.06 -1.96
N GLU A 260 18.27 17.67 -0.81
CA GLU A 260 19.04 17.07 0.28
C GLU A 260 18.43 17.44 1.63
N THR A 261 18.41 16.49 2.55
CA THR A 261 18.12 16.71 3.98
C THR A 261 19.42 16.56 4.77
N ASP A 262 19.55 17.28 5.88
CA ASP A 262 20.68 17.16 6.80
C ASP A 262 20.15 16.89 8.22
N ASN A 263 20.53 15.73 8.79
CA ASN A 263 20.16 15.31 10.14
C ASN A 263 21.22 15.67 11.19
N LYS A 264 22.27 16.41 10.80
CA LYS A 264 23.24 16.95 11.76
C LYS A 264 22.53 17.99 12.60
N GLN A 265 22.33 17.66 13.86
CA GLN A 265 21.80 18.63 14.81
C GLN A 265 22.84 19.75 15.05
N SER A 266 22.37 20.97 15.30
CA SER A 266 23.23 22.06 15.76
C SER A 266 23.94 21.64 17.04
N GLU A 267 25.19 22.08 17.23
CA GLU A 267 26.08 21.70 18.34
C GLU A 267 25.46 21.89 19.77
N GLU A 268 24.30 22.53 19.87
CA GLU A 268 23.62 22.81 21.15
C GLU A 268 22.71 21.68 21.64
N SER A 269 22.33 20.71 20.83
CA SER A 269 21.55 19.55 21.29
C SER A 269 22.46 18.33 21.43
N ALA A 270 23.01 18.15 22.63
CA ALA A 270 23.89 17.04 23.02
C ALA A 270 23.12 15.70 23.11
N ASP A 271 22.35 15.34 22.09
CA ASP A 271 21.83 14.00 22.01
C ASP A 271 22.81 13.14 21.20
N ASN A 272 23.27 12.03 21.81
CA ASN A 272 24.29 11.13 21.27
C ASN A 272 23.81 10.34 20.02
N THR A 273 23.17 11.01 19.08
CA THR A 273 22.71 10.39 17.84
C THR A 273 23.89 9.98 16.99
N VAL A 274 24.03 8.68 16.75
CA VAL A 274 25.05 8.16 15.83
C VAL A 274 24.59 8.30 14.41
N LEU A 275 25.26 9.14 13.62
CA LEU A 275 24.99 9.37 12.21
C LEU A 275 25.94 8.51 11.35
N LEU A 276 25.39 7.80 10.37
CA LEU A 276 26.13 6.87 9.51
C LEU A 276 25.92 7.19 8.04
N GLY A 277 26.79 8.07 7.48
CA GLY A 277 26.83 8.37 6.07
C GLY A 277 25.59 9.05 5.52
N LYS A 278 25.49 9.17 4.17
CA LYS A 278 24.33 9.73 3.46
C LYS A 278 23.77 8.70 2.49
N GLN A 279 22.43 8.62 2.39
CA GLN A 279 21.77 7.82 1.38
C GLN A 279 21.49 8.66 0.14
N GLN A 280 21.71 8.07 -1.05
CA GLN A 280 21.40 8.72 -2.32
C GLN A 280 20.32 7.93 -3.07
N HIS A 281 19.29 8.66 -3.52
CA HIS A 281 18.20 8.13 -4.31
C HIS A 281 18.20 8.74 -5.71
N TRP A 282 17.91 7.90 -6.70
CA TRP A 282 17.75 8.26 -8.10
C TRP A 282 16.47 7.64 -8.63
N GLY A 283 15.72 8.35 -9.49
CA GLY A 283 14.52 7.81 -10.11
C GLY A 283 13.25 7.94 -9.25
N LEU A 284 13.19 8.95 -8.40
CA LEU A 284 11.96 9.33 -7.67
C LEU A 284 10.95 10.04 -8.58
N HIS A 285 11.45 10.61 -9.68
CA HIS A 285 10.70 11.23 -10.76
C HIS A 285 9.87 12.47 -10.38
N PRO A 286 10.40 13.39 -9.56
CA PRO A 286 9.75 14.66 -9.31
C PRO A 286 9.64 15.45 -10.63
N LYS A 287 8.62 16.28 -10.74
CA LYS A 287 8.45 17.20 -11.87
C LYS A 287 9.06 18.57 -11.61
N THR A 288 9.14 18.94 -10.35
CA THR A 288 9.62 20.25 -9.89
C THR A 288 10.59 20.09 -8.72
N PRO A 289 11.46 21.09 -8.45
CA PRO A 289 12.32 21.08 -7.27
C PRO A 289 11.55 20.90 -5.96
N ASN A 290 10.42 21.56 -5.79
CA ASN A 290 9.57 21.41 -4.61
C ASN A 290 9.06 19.97 -4.41
N GLU A 291 8.69 19.26 -5.50
CA GLU A 291 8.35 17.84 -5.41
C GLU A 291 9.55 16.98 -4.97
N ALA A 292 10.76 17.31 -5.45
CA ALA A 292 11.98 16.63 -5.04
C ALA A 292 12.25 16.83 -3.53
N GLU A 293 12.09 18.06 -3.04
CA GLU A 293 12.22 18.38 -1.61
C GLU A 293 11.20 17.58 -0.76
N VAL A 294 9.92 17.61 -1.13
CA VAL A 294 8.86 16.86 -0.43
C VAL A 294 9.17 15.36 -0.39
N GLN A 295 9.53 14.76 -1.54
CA GLN A 295 9.85 13.33 -1.61
C GLN A 295 11.07 12.96 -0.76
N THR A 296 12.10 13.80 -0.76
CA THR A 296 13.33 13.60 0.02
C THR A 296 13.05 13.74 1.51
N THR A 297 12.22 14.70 1.90
CA THR A 297 11.76 14.87 3.29
C THR A 297 10.98 13.66 3.77
N LEU A 298 10.03 13.13 2.98
CA LEU A 298 9.27 11.92 3.34
C LEU A 298 10.17 10.69 3.54
N LEU A 299 11.19 10.51 2.69
CA LEU A 299 12.18 9.45 2.86
C LEU A 299 12.97 9.63 4.15
N ASN A 300 13.36 10.85 4.47
CA ASN A 300 14.10 11.18 5.68
C ASN A 300 13.26 10.92 6.95
N GLU A 301 12.00 11.38 6.96
CA GLU A 301 11.06 11.12 8.06
C GLU A 301 10.84 9.60 8.27
N ALA A 302 10.79 8.82 7.18
CA ALA A 302 10.67 7.36 7.25
C ALA A 302 11.88 6.67 7.93
N VAL A 303 13.06 7.27 7.83
CA VAL A 303 14.25 6.79 8.55
C VAL A 303 14.24 7.30 9.99
N LEU A 304 13.99 8.58 10.20
CA LEU A 304 14.04 9.20 11.52
C LEU A 304 13.01 8.63 12.50
N CYS A 305 11.80 8.34 12.05
CA CYS A 305 10.77 7.79 12.93
C CYS A 305 11.14 6.40 13.51
N ARG A 306 12.16 5.73 12.96
CA ARG A 306 12.66 4.43 13.43
C ARG A 306 13.95 4.52 14.26
N GLN A 307 14.43 5.73 14.55
CA GLN A 307 15.60 5.95 15.38
C GLN A 307 15.37 5.39 16.79
N THR A 308 14.27 5.75 17.40
CA THR A 308 13.88 5.29 18.73
C THR A 308 12.70 4.35 18.63
N VAL A 309 12.88 3.10 19.04
CA VAL A 309 11.86 2.06 18.98
C VAL A 309 11.69 1.43 20.34
N ALA A 310 10.45 1.40 20.82
CA ALA A 310 10.07 0.65 22.00
C ALA A 310 9.45 -0.69 21.62
N ASN A 311 9.89 -1.77 22.29
CA ASN A 311 9.25 -3.08 22.22
C ASN A 311 8.78 -3.45 23.62
N GLY A 312 7.57 -3.98 23.71
CA GLY A 312 7.00 -4.31 25.00
C GLY A 312 6.03 -5.48 24.95
N SER A 313 5.57 -5.87 26.12
CA SER A 313 4.55 -6.89 26.30
C SER A 313 3.60 -6.52 27.43
N GLY A 314 2.35 -6.97 27.35
CA GLY A 314 1.33 -6.67 28.35
C GLY A 314 0.04 -7.46 28.08
N ASN A 315 -1.01 -7.00 28.75
CA ASN A 315 -2.37 -7.54 28.61
C ASN A 315 -3.43 -6.46 28.41
N VAL A 316 -3.02 -5.24 28.01
CA VAL A 316 -3.93 -4.11 27.77
C VAL A 316 -4.71 -4.38 26.47
N VAL A 317 -6.00 -4.66 26.60
CA VAL A 317 -6.81 -5.13 25.47
C VAL A 317 -7.10 -4.01 24.47
N SER A 318 -7.23 -2.78 24.93
CA SER A 318 -7.61 -1.59 24.13
C SER A 318 -6.48 -1.01 23.28
N MET A 319 -5.26 -1.55 23.33
CA MET A 319 -4.16 -1.14 22.46
C MET A 319 -4.41 -1.58 21.01
N ALA A 320 -4.04 -0.73 20.04
CA ALA A 320 -4.16 -1.00 18.60
C ALA A 320 -3.13 -0.19 17.81
N PRO A 321 -2.76 -0.58 16.58
CA PRO A 321 -1.91 0.23 15.72
C PRO A 321 -2.46 1.65 15.52
N MET A 322 -1.58 2.63 15.43
CA MET A 322 -1.85 4.08 15.37
C MET A 322 -2.50 4.67 16.62
N LYS A 323 -2.74 3.91 17.66
CA LYS A 323 -3.18 4.44 18.95
C LYS A 323 -2.00 4.91 19.78
N VAL A 324 -2.15 6.09 20.38
CA VAL A 324 -1.15 6.65 21.31
C VAL A 324 -1.51 6.25 22.73
N PHE A 325 -0.55 5.67 23.46
CA PHE A 325 -0.69 5.38 24.88
C PHE A 325 0.33 6.15 25.71
N GLN A 326 -0.03 6.41 26.94
CA GLN A 326 0.84 7.06 27.94
C GLN A 326 1.01 6.13 29.14
N THR A 327 2.22 6.03 29.64
CA THR A 327 2.53 5.22 30.82
C THR A 327 2.51 6.08 32.09
N ASP A 328 2.16 5.46 33.21
CA ASP A 328 2.26 6.08 34.55
C ASP A 328 3.73 6.34 34.98
N VAL A 329 4.69 5.76 34.26
CA VAL A 329 6.13 6.06 34.37
C VAL A 329 6.52 6.93 33.17
N SER A 330 7.21 8.05 33.43
CA SER A 330 7.67 8.95 32.36
C SER A 330 8.93 8.39 31.68
N PHE A 331 8.93 8.47 30.36
CA PHE A 331 10.09 8.15 29.51
C PHE A 331 10.48 9.42 28.74
N PRO A 332 11.72 9.92 28.92
CA PRO A 332 12.16 11.17 28.24
C PRO A 332 12.08 11.09 26.73
N GLU A 333 12.24 9.90 26.15
CA GLU A 333 12.21 9.65 24.71
C GLU A 333 10.81 9.85 24.10
N ALA A 334 9.76 9.76 24.91
CA ALA A 334 8.36 9.79 24.47
C ALA A 334 7.52 10.72 25.34
N SER A 335 7.84 12.01 25.33
CA SER A 335 7.13 13.04 26.12
C SER A 335 5.63 13.11 25.81
N ASP A 336 5.25 12.84 24.55
CA ASP A 336 3.86 12.85 24.08
C ASP A 336 3.20 11.45 24.09
N GLY A 337 3.89 10.48 24.71
CA GLY A 337 3.48 9.07 24.72
C GLY A 337 4.07 8.26 23.55
N TRP A 338 3.61 7.03 23.47
CA TRP A 338 4.09 6.02 22.52
C TRP A 338 3.03 5.73 21.46
N LEU A 339 3.38 5.83 20.18
CA LEU A 339 2.56 5.44 19.05
C LEU A 339 2.77 3.96 18.74
N VAL A 340 1.73 3.15 18.82
CA VAL A 340 1.77 1.73 18.49
C VAL A 340 1.89 1.53 16.98
N LEU A 341 2.87 0.76 16.52
CA LEU A 341 3.06 0.42 15.11
C LEU A 341 2.59 -0.99 14.77
N SER A 342 2.87 -1.95 15.64
CA SER A 342 2.46 -3.34 15.43
C SER A 342 2.16 -4.03 16.73
N MET A 343 1.31 -5.04 16.67
CA MET A 343 0.93 -5.88 17.82
C MET A 343 0.76 -7.33 17.40
N GLU A 344 1.19 -8.23 18.28
CA GLU A 344 0.89 -9.65 18.23
C GLU A 344 0.09 -10.02 19.48
N HIS A 345 -1.06 -10.64 19.27
CA HIS A 345 -2.00 -10.99 20.32
C HIS A 345 -2.14 -12.51 20.42
N SER A 346 -2.31 -13.01 21.62
CA SER A 346 -2.60 -14.42 21.86
C SER A 346 -3.49 -14.61 23.08
N GLY A 347 -4.27 -15.67 23.05
CA GLY A 347 -5.08 -16.09 24.18
C GLY A 347 -5.69 -17.47 23.95
N SER A 348 -6.06 -18.16 25.04
CA SER A 348 -6.70 -19.45 24.97
C SER A 348 -7.64 -19.68 26.18
N ARG A 349 -8.37 -20.80 26.17
CA ARG A 349 -9.15 -21.21 27.35
C ARG A 349 -8.28 -21.42 28.59
N ASP A 350 -7.00 -21.79 28.39
CA ASP A 350 -6.09 -22.17 29.47
C ASP A 350 -5.12 -21.06 29.84
N THR A 351 -4.84 -20.14 28.89
CA THR A 351 -3.91 -19.02 29.06
C THR A 351 -4.63 -17.69 28.94
N ALA A 352 -4.34 -16.77 29.84
CA ALA A 352 -4.85 -15.39 29.75
C ALA A 352 -4.38 -14.71 28.47
N TYR A 353 -5.12 -13.69 28.06
CA TYR A 353 -4.73 -12.81 26.96
C TYR A 353 -3.38 -12.13 27.26
N SER A 354 -2.55 -12.08 26.25
CA SER A 354 -1.31 -11.34 26.26
C SER A 354 -1.03 -10.77 24.86
N HIS A 355 -0.25 -9.70 24.83
CA HIS A 355 0.24 -9.13 23.59
C HIS A 355 1.71 -8.73 23.69
N THR A 356 2.36 -8.67 22.54
CA THR A 356 3.61 -7.93 22.33
C THR A 356 3.36 -6.79 21.35
N PHE A 357 4.16 -5.73 21.42
CA PHE A 357 4.00 -4.59 20.54
C PHE A 357 5.33 -3.93 20.21
N THR A 358 5.32 -3.20 19.10
CA THR A 358 6.36 -2.24 18.72
C THR A 358 5.76 -0.85 18.66
N ALA A 359 6.45 0.13 19.22
CA ALA A 359 5.99 1.52 19.25
C ALA A 359 7.15 2.48 19.00
N ILE A 360 6.82 3.71 18.64
CA ILE A 360 7.75 4.84 18.48
C ILE A 360 7.24 6.03 19.30
N PRO A 361 8.09 7.05 19.57
CA PRO A 361 7.63 8.28 20.20
C PRO A 361 6.54 8.98 19.38
N ALA A 362 5.42 9.34 20.03
CA ALA A 362 4.25 9.88 19.33
C ALA A 362 4.40 11.32 18.82
N GLN A 363 5.47 12.04 19.24
CA GLN A 363 5.83 13.33 18.68
C GLN A 363 6.45 13.25 17.29
N LEU A 364 6.91 12.06 16.86
CA LEU A 364 7.53 11.86 15.54
C LEU A 364 6.47 11.65 14.44
N ALA A 365 6.73 12.21 13.27
CA ALA A 365 5.95 11.91 12.08
C ALA A 365 6.29 10.50 11.59
N PHE A 366 5.37 9.55 11.78
CA PHE A 366 5.51 8.22 11.20
C PHE A 366 5.30 8.26 9.69
N ARG A 367 6.23 7.64 8.96
CA ARG A 367 6.09 7.38 7.52
C ARG A 367 6.30 5.89 7.25
N PRO A 368 5.45 5.28 6.42
CA PRO A 368 5.68 3.92 5.98
C PRO A 368 6.99 3.84 5.18
N GLU A 369 7.70 2.73 5.36
CA GLU A 369 8.86 2.42 4.54
C GLU A 369 8.39 1.93 3.16
N ARG A 370 9.14 2.26 2.11
CA ARG A 370 8.85 1.80 0.75
C ARG A 370 9.28 0.33 0.59
N THR A 371 8.44 -0.59 1.01
CA THR A 371 8.71 -2.04 0.96
C THR A 371 8.00 -2.74 -0.19
N THR A 372 6.88 -2.17 -0.66
CA THR A 372 6.13 -2.73 -1.78
C THR A 372 6.86 -2.47 -3.10
N PRO A 373 7.26 -3.52 -3.84
CA PRO A 373 7.99 -3.36 -5.08
C PRO A 373 7.20 -2.58 -6.12
N ARG A 374 7.86 -1.62 -6.79
CA ARG A 374 7.27 -0.98 -7.97
C ARG A 374 7.33 -1.95 -9.14
N PRO A 375 6.27 -2.09 -9.96
CA PRO A 375 6.30 -2.87 -11.17
C PRO A 375 7.44 -2.42 -12.10
N HIS A 376 8.13 -3.39 -12.69
CA HIS A 376 9.26 -3.14 -13.58
C HIS A 376 9.05 -3.87 -14.91
N ILE A 377 9.01 -3.11 -16.00
CA ILE A 377 8.92 -3.64 -17.35
C ILE A 377 10.32 -3.68 -17.96
N ALA A 378 10.93 -4.86 -17.99
CA ALA A 378 12.31 -5.06 -18.48
C ALA A 378 12.42 -5.02 -20.01
N GLY A 379 11.35 -5.29 -20.73
CA GLY A 379 11.31 -5.35 -22.19
C GLY A 379 10.53 -4.21 -22.82
N THR A 380 9.91 -4.49 -23.95
CA THR A 380 9.01 -3.58 -24.66
C THR A 380 7.59 -4.10 -24.64
N LEU A 381 6.63 -3.20 -24.69
CA LEU A 381 5.22 -3.53 -24.91
C LEU A 381 4.73 -2.95 -26.23
N PRO A 382 3.92 -3.68 -27.01
CA PRO A 382 3.26 -3.13 -28.17
C PRO A 382 2.19 -2.11 -27.73
N ALA A 383 1.99 -1.08 -28.55
CA ALA A 383 0.90 -0.14 -28.40
C ALA A 383 0.47 0.38 -29.78
N ARG A 384 -0.69 1.02 -29.85
CA ARG A 384 -1.16 1.66 -31.09
C ARG A 384 -1.23 3.17 -30.90
N VAL A 385 -0.74 3.89 -31.90
CA VAL A 385 -0.89 5.35 -31.95
C VAL A 385 -2.36 5.70 -32.09
N THR A 386 -2.82 6.64 -31.27
CA THR A 386 -4.20 7.15 -31.30
C THR A 386 -4.21 8.64 -31.66
N ALA A 387 -5.34 9.13 -32.12
CA ALA A 387 -5.54 10.52 -32.51
C ALA A 387 -6.86 11.07 -31.97
N ALA A 388 -6.99 12.40 -31.95
CA ALA A 388 -8.28 13.04 -31.70
C ALA A 388 -9.25 12.77 -32.85
N GLU A 389 -10.54 12.86 -32.60
CA GLU A 389 -11.57 12.70 -33.65
C GLU A 389 -11.29 13.57 -34.83
N ASN A 390 -11.52 13.02 -36.02
CA ASN A 390 -11.42 13.73 -37.32
C ASN A 390 -10.00 14.20 -37.71
N CYS A 391 -8.96 13.59 -37.18
CA CYS A 391 -7.60 13.84 -37.62
C CYS A 391 -7.30 13.14 -38.96
N THR A 392 -6.99 13.92 -40.00
CA THR A 392 -6.56 13.37 -41.31
C THR A 392 -5.07 13.00 -41.34
N TYR A 393 -4.28 13.69 -40.53
CA TYR A 393 -2.81 13.53 -40.45
C TYR A 393 -2.39 13.02 -39.08
N ALA A 394 -1.10 12.74 -38.94
CA ALA A 394 -0.53 12.36 -37.64
C ALA A 394 -0.85 13.38 -36.56
N TYR A 395 -1.37 12.91 -35.43
CA TYR A 395 -1.68 13.74 -34.26
C TYR A 395 -0.47 13.80 -33.33
N ILE A 396 0.17 14.97 -33.28
CA ILE A 396 1.34 15.24 -32.44
C ILE A 396 1.12 16.54 -31.65
N ASP A 397 1.72 16.63 -30.47
CA ASP A 397 1.75 17.89 -29.73
C ASP A 397 2.98 18.78 -30.11
N ASP A 398 3.07 19.97 -29.50
CA ASP A 398 4.15 20.93 -29.76
C ASP A 398 5.56 20.39 -29.47
N MET A 399 5.68 19.32 -28.68
CA MET A 399 6.94 18.62 -28.40
C MET A 399 7.16 17.41 -29.31
N GLY A 400 6.31 17.18 -30.31
CA GLY A 400 6.41 16.05 -31.23
C GLY A 400 6.10 14.71 -30.56
N ARG A 401 5.24 14.69 -29.52
CA ARG A 401 4.84 13.48 -28.79
C ARG A 401 3.53 12.95 -29.30
N TYR A 402 3.29 11.66 -29.07
CA TYR A 402 2.13 10.91 -29.54
C TYR A 402 1.23 10.46 -28.39
N ARG A 403 -0.01 10.15 -28.70
CA ARG A 403 -0.92 9.41 -27.83
C ARG A 403 -0.93 7.95 -28.27
N VAL A 404 -0.99 7.03 -27.31
CA VAL A 404 -0.97 5.59 -27.60
C VAL A 404 -1.97 4.86 -26.70
N LYS A 405 -2.54 3.78 -27.23
CA LYS A 405 -3.35 2.83 -26.47
C LYS A 405 -2.55 1.57 -26.20
N LEU A 406 -2.46 1.18 -24.94
CA LEU A 406 -1.85 -0.06 -24.48
C LEU A 406 -2.88 -1.20 -24.53
N PRO A 407 -2.55 -2.39 -25.07
CA PRO A 407 -3.51 -3.50 -25.21
C PRO A 407 -4.05 -4.05 -23.89
N PHE A 408 -3.31 -3.89 -22.78
CA PHE A 408 -3.75 -4.35 -21.47
C PHE A 408 -4.74 -3.39 -20.80
N ASP A 409 -4.84 -2.16 -21.29
CA ASP A 409 -5.80 -1.17 -20.78
C ASP A 409 -7.16 -1.43 -21.43
N LEU A 410 -8.07 -1.98 -20.63
CA LEU A 410 -9.41 -2.35 -21.04
C LEU A 410 -10.45 -1.23 -20.78
N ASP A 411 -10.03 -0.13 -20.18
CA ASP A 411 -10.89 1.00 -19.91
C ASP A 411 -11.23 1.75 -21.22
N GLU A 412 -12.41 2.33 -21.24
CA GLU A 412 -12.87 3.18 -22.34
C GLU A 412 -12.43 4.64 -22.09
N TRP A 413 -11.68 5.16 -23.05
CA TRP A 413 -11.21 6.54 -23.05
C TRP A 413 -11.85 7.34 -24.19
N SER A 414 -11.93 8.64 -24.00
CA SER A 414 -12.19 9.52 -25.14
C SER A 414 -11.05 9.45 -26.16
N PRO A 415 -11.31 9.65 -27.46
CA PRO A 415 -10.27 9.68 -28.47
C PRO A 415 -9.10 10.59 -28.09
N SER A 416 -7.88 10.13 -28.21
CA SER A 416 -6.61 10.71 -27.72
C SER A 416 -6.49 10.89 -26.21
N GLY A 417 -7.39 10.31 -25.42
CA GLY A 417 -7.35 10.30 -23.96
C GLY A 417 -6.67 9.06 -23.37
N GLU A 418 -6.28 8.09 -24.18
CA GLU A 418 -5.85 6.74 -23.79
C GLU A 418 -4.48 6.74 -23.07
N SER A 419 -3.67 7.78 -23.26
CA SER A 419 -2.40 7.94 -22.55
C SER A 419 -2.03 9.39 -22.34
N ARG A 420 -1.00 9.62 -21.52
CA ARG A 420 -0.27 10.89 -21.56
C ARG A 420 0.49 11.02 -22.89
N PRO A 421 0.99 12.22 -23.28
CA PRO A 421 1.86 12.38 -24.44
C PRO A 421 3.17 11.60 -24.26
N VAL A 422 3.50 10.74 -25.23
CA VAL A 422 4.65 9.83 -25.23
C VAL A 422 5.68 10.27 -26.27
N ARG A 423 6.95 10.37 -25.89
CA ARG A 423 8.04 10.76 -26.83
C ARG A 423 8.37 9.62 -27.79
N LEU A 424 8.75 9.97 -29.02
CA LEU A 424 9.38 9.06 -29.97
C LEU A 424 10.91 9.20 -29.90
N ALA A 425 11.61 8.08 -29.69
CA ALA A 425 13.06 8.04 -29.88
C ALA A 425 13.38 8.15 -31.38
N LYS A 426 14.20 9.15 -31.72
CA LYS A 426 14.58 9.44 -33.10
C LYS A 426 16.03 9.03 -33.35
N PRO A 427 16.39 8.53 -34.56
CA PRO A 427 17.77 8.18 -34.89
C PRO A 427 18.74 9.36 -34.82
N TYR A 428 18.24 10.59 -35.06
CA TYR A 428 19.01 11.80 -35.04
C TYR A 428 18.15 12.98 -34.62
N ALA A 429 18.56 13.72 -33.59
CA ALA A 429 17.81 14.86 -33.06
C ALA A 429 18.76 15.84 -32.35
N GLY A 430 18.49 17.14 -32.49
CA GLY A 430 19.16 18.22 -31.82
C GLY A 430 18.38 19.52 -31.95
N PRO A 431 18.93 20.67 -31.53
CA PRO A 431 18.28 21.97 -31.65
C PRO A 431 17.96 22.28 -33.10
N GLU A 432 16.67 22.40 -33.46
CA GLU A 432 16.21 22.77 -34.80
C GLU A 432 16.59 21.83 -35.96
N TYR A 433 17.10 20.60 -35.64
CA TYR A 433 17.45 19.61 -36.67
C TYR A 433 17.16 18.18 -36.21
N GLY A 434 17.03 17.26 -37.18
CA GLY A 434 16.81 15.85 -36.90
C GLY A 434 16.03 15.12 -37.99
N ILE A 435 15.77 13.83 -37.75
CA ILE A 435 14.91 13.00 -38.60
C ILE A 435 13.53 12.91 -37.97
N HIS A 436 12.50 13.28 -38.73
CA HIS A 436 11.12 13.20 -38.28
C HIS A 436 10.23 12.57 -39.36
N PHE A 437 9.66 11.41 -39.03
CA PHE A 437 8.61 10.78 -39.83
C PHE A 437 7.37 10.68 -38.93
N PRO A 438 6.30 11.42 -39.20
CA PRO A 438 5.11 11.42 -38.36
C PRO A 438 4.40 10.06 -38.41
N LEU A 439 4.03 9.54 -37.24
CA LEU A 439 3.28 8.30 -37.09
C LEU A 439 1.80 8.58 -37.19
N HIS A 440 1.11 7.87 -38.07
CA HIS A 440 -0.34 8.00 -38.26
C HIS A 440 -1.10 7.17 -37.22
N GLU A 441 -2.36 7.50 -37.01
CA GLU A 441 -3.28 6.72 -36.20
C GLU A 441 -3.30 5.25 -36.64
N GLY A 442 -3.39 4.32 -35.68
CA GLY A 442 -3.39 2.88 -35.91
C GLY A 442 -2.00 2.26 -36.04
N THR A 443 -0.94 3.07 -36.24
CA THR A 443 0.44 2.56 -36.33
C THR A 443 0.82 1.80 -35.06
N GLU A 444 1.35 0.56 -35.21
CA GLU A 444 1.89 -0.20 -34.11
C GLU A 444 3.28 0.31 -33.71
N VAL A 445 3.46 0.54 -32.41
CA VAL A 445 4.69 1.03 -31.83
C VAL A 445 5.14 0.14 -30.67
N MET A 446 6.45 0.08 -30.47
CA MET A 446 7.05 -0.57 -29.32
C MET A 446 7.38 0.48 -28.27
N LEU A 447 6.78 0.33 -27.08
CA LEU A 447 7.07 1.16 -25.94
C LEU A 447 8.20 0.56 -25.09
N SER A 448 9.20 1.34 -24.82
CA SER A 448 10.18 1.10 -23.76
C SER A 448 9.91 2.03 -22.59
N PHE A 449 10.50 1.71 -21.45
CA PHE A 449 10.19 2.38 -20.18
C PHE A 449 11.48 2.88 -19.53
N VAL A 450 11.51 4.17 -19.17
CA VAL A 450 12.69 4.74 -18.50
C VAL A 450 12.90 4.03 -17.17
N GLN A 451 14.05 3.38 -16.99
CA GLN A 451 14.36 2.55 -15.81
C GLN A 451 13.33 1.45 -15.55
N GLY A 452 12.65 0.96 -16.60
CA GLY A 452 11.58 -0.04 -16.46
C GLY A 452 10.31 0.47 -15.77
N ASN A 453 10.20 1.76 -15.46
CA ASN A 453 9.04 2.33 -14.78
C ASN A 453 7.84 2.44 -15.73
N PRO A 454 6.73 1.73 -15.48
CA PRO A 454 5.52 1.75 -16.31
C PRO A 454 4.93 3.15 -16.54
N ASP A 455 5.16 4.06 -15.60
CA ASP A 455 4.68 5.45 -15.67
C ASP A 455 5.48 6.31 -16.65
N ARG A 456 6.59 5.80 -17.20
CA ARG A 456 7.53 6.55 -18.04
C ARG A 456 7.77 5.89 -19.40
N PRO A 457 6.72 5.66 -20.20
CA PRO A 457 6.84 5.10 -21.53
C PRO A 457 7.48 6.08 -22.52
N TYR A 458 8.22 5.54 -23.48
CA TYR A 458 8.60 6.23 -24.71
C TYR A 458 8.54 5.24 -25.89
N ILE A 459 8.22 5.73 -27.06
CA ILE A 459 8.21 4.94 -28.29
C ILE A 459 9.67 4.70 -28.69
N SER A 460 10.12 3.43 -28.68
CA SER A 460 11.47 3.02 -29.05
C SER A 460 11.58 2.58 -30.50
N GLY A 461 10.46 2.23 -31.14
CA GLY A 461 10.42 1.81 -32.52
C GLY A 461 9.00 1.67 -33.06
N VAL A 462 8.90 1.42 -34.35
CA VAL A 462 7.65 1.21 -35.09
C VAL A 462 7.71 -0.16 -35.73
N MET A 463 6.60 -0.88 -35.76
CA MET A 463 6.52 -2.21 -36.36
C MET A 463 5.36 -2.29 -37.34
N HIS A 464 5.48 -3.15 -38.31
CA HIS A 464 4.38 -3.59 -39.17
C HIS A 464 3.62 -4.72 -38.51
N ASP A 465 2.34 -4.84 -38.82
CA ASP A 465 1.46 -5.91 -38.35
C ASP A 465 0.66 -6.51 -39.51
N SER A 466 -0.22 -7.47 -39.22
CA SER A 466 -1.05 -8.13 -40.24
C SER A 466 -2.07 -7.19 -40.92
N ALA A 467 -2.45 -6.12 -40.28
CA ALA A 467 -3.35 -5.09 -40.84
C ALA A 467 -2.58 -3.98 -41.56
N HIS A 468 -1.32 -3.77 -41.20
CA HIS A 468 -0.44 -2.74 -41.75
C HIS A 468 0.87 -3.41 -42.24
N THR A 469 0.78 -4.17 -43.35
CA THR A 469 1.89 -4.95 -43.89
C THR A 469 3.04 -4.07 -44.38
N ASP A 470 4.26 -4.61 -44.31
CA ASP A 470 5.44 -3.91 -44.84
C ASP A 470 5.26 -3.61 -46.36
N HIS A 471 5.70 -2.44 -46.72
CA HIS A 471 5.70 -1.99 -48.12
C HIS A 471 6.85 -2.62 -48.95
N ILE A 472 7.72 -3.41 -48.32
CA ILE A 472 8.83 -4.12 -48.95
C ILE A 472 8.44 -5.60 -49.10
N PRO A 473 8.09 -6.07 -50.33
CA PRO A 473 7.86 -7.50 -50.57
C PRO A 473 9.18 -8.27 -50.63
N ALA A 474 9.12 -9.59 -50.49
CA ALA A 474 10.29 -10.47 -50.40
C ALA A 474 11.23 -10.38 -51.60
N ASP A 475 10.73 -10.10 -52.78
CA ASP A 475 11.51 -9.93 -54.00
C ASP A 475 12.28 -8.59 -54.10
N TRP A 476 12.07 -7.68 -53.15
CA TRP A 476 12.79 -6.41 -53.03
C TRP A 476 13.95 -6.46 -52.03
N ASN A 477 14.48 -7.63 -51.76
CA ASN A 477 15.50 -7.88 -50.75
C ASN A 477 16.86 -7.19 -50.98
N THR A 478 17.06 -6.56 -52.13
CA THR A 478 18.25 -5.74 -52.46
C THR A 478 17.98 -4.24 -52.40
N ARG A 479 16.75 -3.82 -52.01
CA ARG A 479 16.33 -2.43 -52.09
C ARG A 479 16.28 -1.78 -50.72
N ASN A 480 16.94 -0.65 -50.60
CA ASN A 480 16.81 0.27 -49.50
C ASN A 480 15.78 1.34 -49.89
N VAL A 481 14.66 1.44 -49.14
CA VAL A 481 13.55 2.29 -49.54
C VAL A 481 13.05 3.14 -48.36
N ILE A 482 12.98 4.45 -48.58
CA ILE A 482 12.18 5.36 -47.76
C ILE A 482 10.95 5.74 -48.58
N ARG A 483 9.74 5.48 -48.04
CA ARG A 483 8.50 5.80 -48.71
C ARG A 483 7.57 6.52 -47.72
N THR A 484 7.09 7.71 -48.06
CA THR A 484 6.16 8.48 -47.23
C THR A 484 4.73 8.04 -47.50
N TRP A 485 3.82 8.39 -46.58
CA TRP A 485 2.38 8.16 -46.71
C TRP A 485 1.81 8.73 -48.03
N ALA A 486 2.28 9.89 -48.44
CA ALA A 486 1.91 10.51 -49.74
C ALA A 486 2.66 9.93 -50.98
N ASN A 487 3.29 8.75 -50.78
CA ASN A 487 3.99 8.05 -51.85
C ASN A 487 5.27 8.72 -52.39
N ASN A 488 5.86 9.71 -51.72
CA ASN A 488 7.20 10.18 -52.04
C ASN A 488 8.20 9.05 -51.72
N LYS A 489 9.20 8.82 -52.62
CA LYS A 489 10.05 7.66 -52.53
C LYS A 489 11.53 8.03 -52.78
N LEU A 490 12.41 7.59 -51.84
CA LEU A 490 13.85 7.48 -52.06
C LEU A 490 14.21 6.00 -52.15
N ARG A 491 14.91 5.57 -53.19
CA ARG A 491 15.30 4.17 -53.36
C ARG A 491 16.77 4.06 -53.73
N MET A 492 17.47 3.11 -53.12
CA MET A 492 18.80 2.65 -53.46
C MET A 492 18.75 1.16 -53.73
N GLU A 493 19.63 0.68 -54.69
CA GLU A 493 19.64 -0.71 -55.13
C GLU A 493 21.03 -1.32 -54.92
N ASP A 494 21.10 -2.41 -54.15
CA ASP A 494 22.37 -3.07 -53.77
C ASP A 494 22.62 -4.34 -54.58
N ILE A 495 22.14 -4.43 -55.83
CA ILE A 495 22.46 -5.56 -56.72
C ILE A 495 23.94 -5.51 -57.05
N LYS A 496 24.69 -6.55 -56.63
CA LYS A 496 26.08 -6.75 -57.09
C LYS A 496 26.10 -6.93 -58.58
N ARG A 497 26.60 -5.95 -59.34
CA ARG A 497 26.94 -6.21 -60.76
C ARG A 497 28.09 -7.20 -60.77
N LEU A 498 27.88 -8.39 -61.37
CA LEU A 498 28.96 -9.27 -61.77
C LEU A 498 29.69 -8.54 -62.87
N THR A 499 30.79 -7.86 -62.55
CA THR A 499 31.77 -7.41 -63.56
C THR A 499 32.47 -8.65 -63.99
N GLY A 500 32.10 -9.16 -65.24
CA GLY A 500 32.87 -10.16 -65.96
C GLY A 500 34.15 -9.55 -66.51
#